data_3fe2f280ba646dcddb25f3705dab443c
#
_entry.id   3fe2f280ba646dcddb25f3705dab443c
#
_cell.length_a   1.000
_cell.length_b   1.000
_cell.length_c   1.000
_cell.angle_alpha   90.00
_cell.angle_beta   90.00
_cell.angle_gamma   90.00
#
_symmetry.space_group_name_H-M   'P 1'
#
loop_
_entity.id
_entity.type
_entity.pdbx_description
1 polymer ?
#
loop_
_entity_poly.entity_id
_entity_poly.type
_entity_poly.pdbx_seq_one_letter_code
_entity_poly.pdbx_strand_id
1 'polypeptide(L)'
;MVFALTDEITFPDPHYGDPDGLLAVGGDLSTDRLILAYSNGIFPWYTFQEGMIQWWCPLERFVIFPDEIHISHSMRTLINKGKYDVTINQAFDEVIRKCGELRMLSLIHI
;
A
#
# COMPACT_ATOMS: atom_id res chain seq x y z
N MET A 1 -2.04 -0.51 21.31
CA MET A 1 -3.42 0.03 21.47
C MET A 1 -3.99 0.30 20.08
N VAL A 2 -5.18 -0.18 19.81
CA VAL A 2 -5.88 0.02 18.53
C VAL A 2 -6.97 1.06 18.71
N PHE A 3 -7.02 2.05 17.84
CA PHE A 3 -7.96 3.17 17.90
C PHE A 3 -9.16 2.93 16.99
N ALA A 4 -10.34 3.37 17.40
CA ALA A 4 -11.51 3.41 16.55
C ALA A 4 -11.59 4.77 15.85
N LEU A 5 -11.62 4.76 14.52
CA LEU A 5 -11.75 5.99 13.74
C LEU A 5 -13.21 6.47 13.71
N THR A 6 -13.37 7.77 13.65
CA THR A 6 -14.66 8.44 13.51
C THR A 6 -14.82 9.03 12.12
N ASP A 7 -15.86 9.83 11.89
CA ASP A 7 -16.05 10.54 10.61
C ASP A 7 -15.06 11.68 10.41
N GLU A 8 -14.39 12.10 11.48
CA GLU A 8 -13.34 13.12 11.40
C GLU A 8 -12.11 12.55 10.68
N ILE A 9 -11.54 13.33 9.75
CA ILE A 9 -10.37 12.91 8.95
C ILE A 9 -9.10 13.11 9.79
N THR A 10 -8.86 12.17 10.70
CA THR A 10 -7.70 12.16 11.59
C THR A 10 -7.16 10.73 11.76
N PHE A 11 -5.90 10.63 12.15
CA PHE A 11 -5.28 9.39 12.61
C PHE A 11 -4.51 9.64 13.91
N PRO A 12 -4.44 8.63 14.79
CA PRO A 12 -3.56 8.68 15.93
C PRO A 12 -2.08 8.61 15.49
N ASP A 13 -1.19 9.03 16.38
CA ASP A 13 0.24 8.87 16.14
C ASP A 13 0.60 7.38 16.00
N PRO A 14 1.29 6.99 14.93
CA PRO A 14 1.67 5.58 14.70
C PRO A 14 2.43 4.92 15.85
N HIS A 15 3.14 5.68 16.67
CA HIS A 15 3.86 5.15 17.82
C HIS A 15 2.96 4.56 18.91
N TYR A 16 1.68 4.91 18.91
CA TYR A 16 0.69 4.36 19.85
C TYR A 16 0.01 3.08 19.36
N GLY A 17 0.30 2.65 18.13
CA GLY A 17 -0.23 1.40 17.59
C GLY A 17 0.31 0.16 18.30
N ASP A 18 -0.24 -0.98 17.94
CA ASP A 18 0.23 -2.26 18.44
C ASP A 18 1.63 -2.60 17.89
N PRO A 19 2.39 -3.48 18.59
CA PRO A 19 3.74 -3.85 18.15
C PRO A 19 3.82 -4.46 16.73
N ASP A 20 2.76 -5.10 16.28
CA ASP A 20 2.65 -5.66 14.93
C ASP A 20 2.35 -4.62 13.85
N GLY A 21 2.02 -3.39 14.24
CA GLY A 21 1.74 -2.28 13.35
C GLY A 21 0.27 -1.95 13.14
N LEU A 22 -0.66 -2.70 13.72
CA LEU A 22 -2.08 -2.35 13.67
C LEU A 22 -2.33 -1.09 14.48
N LEU A 23 -2.83 -0.05 13.83
CA LEU A 23 -2.99 1.28 14.44
C LEU A 23 -4.45 1.61 14.75
N ALA A 24 -5.32 1.42 13.79
CA ALA A 24 -6.70 1.85 13.90
C ALA A 24 -7.64 0.96 13.09
N VAL A 25 -8.93 1.06 13.41
CA VAL A 25 -10.00 0.35 12.70
C VAL A 25 -11.15 1.31 12.38
N GLY A 26 -11.86 1.03 11.31
CA GLY A 26 -13.02 1.82 10.89
C GLY A 26 -12.67 2.93 9.90
N GLY A 27 -13.41 4.01 9.96
CA GLY A 27 -13.29 5.09 8.99
C GLY A 27 -13.83 4.71 7.60
N ASP A 28 -13.31 5.39 6.58
CA ASP A 28 -13.71 5.22 5.19
C ASP A 28 -12.48 5.23 4.26
N LEU A 29 -12.71 4.98 2.97
CA LEU A 29 -11.68 5.07 1.93
C LEU A 29 -11.81 6.35 1.10
N SER A 30 -12.28 7.43 1.70
CA SER A 30 -12.33 8.74 1.04
C SER A 30 -10.94 9.20 0.60
N THR A 31 -10.88 10.00 -0.45
CA THR A 31 -9.62 10.54 -0.97
C THR A 31 -8.85 11.29 0.11
N ASP A 32 -9.53 12.14 0.89
CA ASP A 32 -8.88 12.93 1.95
C ASP A 32 -8.27 12.04 3.03
N ARG A 33 -9.00 11.00 3.46
CA ARG A 33 -8.48 10.06 4.45
C ARG A 33 -7.29 9.27 3.91
N LEU A 34 -7.35 8.80 2.67
CA LEU A 34 -6.24 8.06 2.03
C LEU A 34 -5.00 8.94 1.90
N ILE A 35 -5.14 10.17 1.45
CA ILE A 35 -4.02 11.11 1.34
C ILE A 35 -3.37 11.35 2.70
N LEU A 36 -4.18 11.61 3.73
CA LEU A 36 -3.67 11.79 5.09
C LEU A 36 -2.94 10.55 5.60
N ALA A 37 -3.53 9.37 5.40
CA ALA A 37 -2.95 8.10 5.81
C ALA A 37 -1.57 7.89 5.18
N TYR A 38 -1.49 7.90 3.86
CA TYR A 38 -0.24 7.67 3.14
C TYR A 38 0.82 8.73 3.41
N SER A 39 0.41 9.98 3.65
CA SER A 39 1.34 11.06 4.06
C SER A 39 2.02 10.79 5.42
N ASN A 40 1.43 9.94 6.24
CA ASN A 40 1.97 9.53 7.55
C ASN A 40 2.45 8.08 7.58
N GLY A 41 2.59 7.43 6.43
CA GLY A 41 3.02 6.05 6.35
C GLY A 41 1.98 5.02 6.81
N ILE A 42 0.72 5.42 6.90
CA ILE A 42 -0.41 4.58 7.28
C ILE A 42 -1.10 4.07 6.03
N PHE A 43 -1.53 2.82 6.02
CA PHE A 43 -2.22 2.25 4.87
C PHE A 43 -3.35 1.31 5.32
N PRO A 44 -4.44 1.19 4.51
CA PRO A 44 -5.48 0.19 4.75
C PRO A 44 -4.99 -1.16 4.23
N TRP A 45 -5.19 -2.23 5.01
CA TRP A 45 -4.73 -3.54 4.56
C TRP A 45 -5.84 -4.59 4.58
N TYR A 46 -6.35 -4.95 5.68
CA TYR A 46 -7.41 -5.94 5.74
C TYR A 46 -8.74 -5.29 6.12
N THR A 47 -9.84 -6.01 5.91
CA THR A 47 -11.12 -5.71 6.51
C THR A 47 -11.54 -6.86 7.40
N PHE A 48 -12.18 -6.56 8.52
CA PHE A 48 -12.86 -7.58 9.30
C PHE A 48 -14.09 -8.11 8.54
N GLN A 49 -14.63 -9.26 8.97
CA GLN A 49 -15.84 -9.84 8.37
C GLN A 49 -17.03 -8.88 8.32
N GLU A 50 -17.07 -7.92 9.22
CA GLU A 50 -18.08 -6.86 9.31
C GLU A 50 -17.81 -5.66 8.38
N GLY A 51 -16.79 -5.75 7.52
CA GLY A 51 -16.43 -4.67 6.60
C GLY A 51 -15.63 -3.53 7.22
N MET A 52 -15.19 -3.67 8.45
CA MET A 52 -14.40 -2.65 9.15
C MET A 52 -12.95 -2.64 8.66
N ILE A 53 -12.51 -1.49 8.15
CA ILE A 53 -11.17 -1.33 7.58
C ILE A 53 -10.13 -1.35 8.70
N GLN A 54 -9.03 -2.07 8.48
CA GLN A 54 -7.86 -2.04 9.35
C GLN A 54 -6.80 -1.11 8.78
N TRP A 55 -6.28 -0.21 9.61
CA TRP A 55 -5.22 0.74 9.25
C TRP A 55 -3.93 0.36 9.95
N TRP A 56 -2.88 0.21 9.16
CA TRP A 56 -1.60 -0.30 9.58
C TRP A 56 -0.48 0.71 9.40
N CYS A 57 0.43 0.74 10.35
CA CYS A 57 1.67 1.51 10.26
C CYS A 57 2.81 0.81 11.03
N PRO A 58 3.40 -0.26 10.49
CA PRO A 58 4.57 -0.87 11.09
C PRO A 58 5.72 0.15 11.20
N LEU A 59 6.36 0.24 12.35
CA LEU A 59 7.47 1.17 12.56
C LEU A 59 8.77 0.65 11.96
N GLU A 60 8.98 -0.67 11.99
CA GLU A 60 10.12 -1.30 11.32
C GLU A 60 9.70 -1.78 9.94
N ARG A 61 10.43 -1.34 8.92
CA ARG A 61 10.10 -1.63 7.52
C ARG A 61 11.33 -1.99 6.72
N PHE A 62 11.17 -2.93 5.79
CA PHE A 62 12.10 -3.08 4.69
C PHE A 62 11.89 -1.92 3.70
N VAL A 63 12.96 -1.21 3.40
CA VAL A 63 12.88 -0.02 2.53
C VAL A 63 13.96 -0.09 1.46
N ILE A 64 13.71 0.61 0.35
CA ILE A 64 14.71 0.86 -0.69
C ILE A 64 14.99 2.36 -0.69
N PHE A 65 16.26 2.72 -0.48
CA PHE A 65 16.70 4.09 -0.67
C PHE A 65 17.01 4.30 -2.15
N PRO A 66 16.36 5.26 -2.84
CA PRO A 66 16.54 5.44 -4.28
C PRO A 66 17.98 5.60 -4.71
N ASP A 67 18.79 6.32 -3.92
CA ASP A 67 20.21 6.55 -4.21
C ASP A 67 21.10 5.33 -4.00
N GLU A 68 20.59 4.29 -3.33
CA GLU A 68 21.31 3.07 -2.99
C GLU A 68 20.74 1.83 -3.71
N ILE A 69 19.83 2.02 -4.65
CA ILE A 69 19.20 0.90 -5.34
C ILE A 69 20.20 0.11 -6.15
N HIS A 70 20.23 -1.23 -5.94
CA HIS A 70 21.03 -2.12 -6.76
C HIS A 70 20.30 -2.47 -8.04
N ILE A 71 20.90 -2.14 -9.18
CA ILE A 71 20.38 -2.53 -10.50
C ILE A 71 21.26 -3.67 -11.02
N SER A 72 20.69 -4.85 -11.21
CA SER A 72 21.41 -6.00 -11.74
C SER A 72 21.92 -5.73 -13.17
N HIS A 73 22.97 -6.45 -13.58
CA HIS A 73 23.53 -6.29 -14.92
C HIS A 73 22.49 -6.56 -16.02
N SER A 74 21.67 -7.59 -15.88
CA SER A 74 20.62 -7.92 -16.84
C SER A 74 19.54 -6.84 -16.92
N MET A 75 19.14 -6.28 -15.81
CA MET A 75 18.17 -5.18 -15.76
C MET A 75 18.74 -3.92 -16.40
N ARG A 76 19.99 -3.58 -16.13
CA ARG A 76 20.67 -2.43 -16.75
C ARG A 76 20.75 -2.57 -18.26
N THR A 77 21.05 -3.76 -18.74
CA THR A 77 21.05 -4.08 -20.19
C THR A 77 19.67 -3.88 -20.80
N LEU A 78 18.63 -4.33 -20.12
CA LEU A 78 17.25 -4.20 -20.58
C LEU A 78 16.82 -2.72 -20.66
N ILE A 79 17.16 -1.93 -19.65
CA ILE A 79 16.88 -0.49 -19.59
C ILE A 79 17.61 0.23 -20.73
N ASN A 80 18.91 -0.06 -20.92
CA ASN A 80 19.74 0.61 -21.93
C ASN A 80 19.30 0.29 -23.37
N LYS A 81 18.71 -0.90 -23.59
CA LYS A 81 18.15 -1.25 -24.91
C LYS A 81 16.85 -0.53 -25.23
N GLY A 82 16.21 0.09 -24.24
CA GLY A 82 14.94 0.78 -24.44
C GLY A 82 13.80 -0.13 -24.91
N LYS A 83 13.81 -1.42 -24.53
CA LYS A 83 12.81 -2.39 -24.96
C LYS A 83 11.40 -2.07 -24.46
N TYR A 84 11.29 -1.47 -23.28
CA TYR A 84 10.04 -1.09 -22.67
C TYR A 84 10.01 0.38 -22.33
N ASP A 85 8.89 1.03 -22.55
CA ASP A 85 8.63 2.37 -22.07
C ASP A 85 7.86 2.30 -20.75
N VAL A 86 8.26 3.12 -19.79
CA VAL A 86 7.59 3.22 -18.50
C VAL A 86 6.78 4.51 -18.46
N THR A 87 5.50 4.37 -18.16
CA THR A 87 4.57 5.49 -18.01
C THR A 87 3.94 5.48 -16.61
N ILE A 88 3.51 6.65 -16.15
CA ILE A 88 2.87 6.81 -14.85
C ILE A 88 1.50 7.45 -15.05
N ASN A 89 0.48 6.92 -14.39
CA ASN A 89 -0.89 7.46 -14.38
C ASN A 89 -1.57 7.53 -15.76
N GLN A 90 -1.18 6.68 -16.71
CA GLN A 90 -1.78 6.66 -18.06
C GLN A 90 -2.77 5.51 -18.28
N ALA A 91 -2.69 4.44 -17.50
CA ALA A 91 -3.51 3.25 -17.71
C ALA A 91 -3.97 2.63 -16.38
N PHE A 92 -4.37 3.46 -15.41
CA PHE A 92 -4.71 3.01 -14.06
C PHE A 92 -5.79 1.91 -14.07
N ASP A 93 -6.89 2.12 -14.75
CA ASP A 93 -8.02 1.18 -14.75
C ASP A 93 -7.63 -0.19 -15.31
N GLU A 94 -6.85 -0.20 -16.40
CA GLU A 94 -6.36 -1.44 -17.00
C GLU A 94 -5.37 -2.16 -16.10
N VAL A 95 -4.44 -1.44 -15.50
CA VAL A 95 -3.43 -2.01 -14.61
C VAL A 95 -4.08 -2.63 -13.38
N ILE A 96 -4.97 -1.92 -12.72
CA ILE A 96 -5.62 -2.42 -11.50
C ILE A 96 -6.51 -3.64 -11.79
N ARG A 97 -7.20 -3.65 -12.92
CA ARG A 97 -8.01 -4.79 -13.35
C ARG A 97 -7.14 -6.03 -13.60
N LYS A 98 -6.06 -5.89 -14.34
CA LYS A 98 -5.14 -7.01 -14.63
C LYS A 98 -4.47 -7.54 -13.37
N CYS A 99 -4.08 -6.68 -12.44
CA CYS A 99 -3.54 -7.10 -11.15
C CYS A 99 -4.56 -7.93 -10.35
N GLY A 100 -5.83 -7.52 -10.36
CA GLY A 100 -6.91 -8.26 -9.70
C GLY A 100 -7.15 -9.63 -10.33
N GLU A 101 -7.15 -9.72 -11.64
CA GLU A 101 -7.32 -10.99 -12.39
C GLU A 101 -6.21 -11.98 -12.07
N LEU A 102 -4.95 -11.56 -12.06
CA LEU A 102 -3.80 -12.41 -11.71
C LEU A 102 -3.89 -12.93 -10.27
N ARG A 103 -4.34 -12.09 -9.35
CA ARG A 103 -4.53 -12.49 -7.95
C ARG A 103 -5.64 -13.53 -7.79
N MET A 104 -6.73 -13.40 -8.52
CA MET A 104 -7.80 -14.40 -8.52
C MET A 104 -7.32 -15.75 -9.06
N LEU A 105 -6.56 -15.76 -10.15
CA LEU A 105 -5.97 -16.98 -10.70
C LEU A 105 -5.02 -17.66 -9.70
N SER A 106 -4.22 -16.90 -8.99
CA SER A 106 -3.36 -17.40 -7.93
C SER A 106 -4.14 -18.07 -6.80
N LEU A 107 -5.27 -17.53 -6.42
CA LEU A 107 -6.16 -18.11 -5.39
C LEU A 107 -6.83 -19.41 -5.85
N ILE A 108 -7.10 -19.56 -7.14
CA ILE A 108 -7.70 -20.78 -7.69
C ILE A 108 -6.70 -21.95 -7.72
N HIS A 109 -5.41 -21.65 -7.87
CA HIS A 109 -4.35 -22.66 -7.96
C HIS A 109 -3.68 -23.03 -6.64
N ILE A 110 -4.09 -22.40 -5.55
CA ILE A 110 -3.69 -22.77 -4.20
C ILE A 110 -4.66 -23.82 -3.66
#